data_83c2983dde1759d818d3418b801abbab
#
_entry.id   83c2983dde1759d818d3418b801abbab
#
_cell.length_a   1.000
_cell.length_b   1.000
_cell.length_c   1.000
_cell.angle_alpha   90.00
_cell.angle_beta   90.00
_cell.angle_gamma   90.00
#
_symmetry.space_group_name_H-M   'P 1'
#
loop_
_entity.id
_entity.type
_entity.pdbx_description
1 polymer ?
#
loop_
_entity_poly.entity_id
_entity_poly.type
_entity_poly.pdbx_seq_one_letter_code
_entity_poly.pdbx_strand_id
1 'polypeptide(L)'
;LNVRRQRQMCIRDSLYKEKYGIRLALDQFVEKWGGRMLFFRTNHTTIEAIGIKKDGSPEDSLWGLAWTTKNIKKTHKRLLDAGINITDIKDGRKPNTLVATIKSHCSNVPTLLIEHL
;
A
#
# COMPACT_ATOMS: atom_id res chain seq x y z
N LEU A 1 -14.55 18.79 10.20
CA LEU A 1 -14.10 17.88 9.09
C LEU A 1 -12.78 17.18 9.43
N ASN A 2 -11.82 17.89 9.99
CA ASN A 2 -10.54 17.30 10.41
C ASN A 2 -10.65 16.38 11.63
N VAL A 3 -11.59 16.65 12.52
CA VAL A 3 -11.82 15.87 13.74
C VAL A 3 -12.31 14.44 13.44
N ARG A 4 -13.17 14.27 12.46
CA ARG A 4 -13.71 12.97 12.08
C ARG A 4 -12.65 12.03 11.48
N ARG A 5 -11.70 12.59 10.76
CA ARG A 5 -10.56 11.84 10.16
C ARG A 5 -9.47 11.52 11.15
N GLN A 6 -9.14 12.44 12.03
CA GLN A 6 -8.27 12.15 13.16
C GLN A 6 -8.86 11.02 14.00
N ARG A 7 -10.18 11.01 14.19
CA ARG A 7 -10.88 9.93 14.90
C ARG A 7 -10.76 8.58 14.19
N GLN A 8 -10.94 8.52 12.87
CA GLN A 8 -10.78 7.27 12.11
C GLN A 8 -9.34 6.75 12.16
N MET A 9 -8.34 7.61 12.03
CA MET A 9 -6.94 7.20 12.15
C MET A 9 -6.56 6.80 13.58
N CYS A 10 -7.10 7.47 14.59
CA CYS A 10 -6.95 7.07 15.98
C CYS A 10 -7.61 5.70 16.28
N ILE A 11 -8.78 5.43 15.68
CA ILE A 11 -9.45 4.13 15.82
C ILE A 11 -8.63 3.01 15.17
N ARG A 12 -8.06 3.24 14.00
CA ARG A 12 -7.17 2.27 13.34
C ARG A 12 -5.88 2.06 14.11
N ASP A 13 -5.26 3.11 14.60
CA ASP A 13 -4.08 3.01 15.46
C ASP A 13 -4.39 2.21 16.73
N SER A 14 -5.50 2.52 17.41
CA SER A 14 -5.96 1.79 18.57
C SER A 14 -6.27 0.32 18.24
N LEU A 15 -6.89 0.02 17.10
CA LEU A 15 -7.20 -1.35 16.70
C LEU A 15 -5.93 -2.16 16.48
N TYR A 16 -5.01 -1.68 15.64
CA TYR A 16 -3.82 -2.46 15.28
C TYR A 16 -2.78 -2.47 16.39
N LYS A 17 -2.54 -1.35 17.04
CA LYS A 17 -1.53 -1.22 18.07
C LYS A 17 -1.99 -1.80 19.41
N GLU A 18 -3.15 -1.37 19.90
CA GLU A 18 -3.60 -1.71 21.26
C GLU A 18 -4.30 -3.06 21.32
N LYS A 19 -5.19 -3.37 20.38
CA LYS A 19 -5.93 -4.65 20.39
C LYS A 19 -5.13 -5.81 19.84
N TYR A 20 -4.38 -5.61 18.76
CA TYR A 20 -3.61 -6.66 18.11
C TYR A 20 -2.13 -6.64 18.46
N GLY A 21 -1.66 -5.64 19.20
CA GLY A 21 -0.25 -5.53 19.57
C GLY A 21 0.72 -5.33 18.40
N ILE A 22 0.23 -4.83 17.26
CA ILE A 22 1.05 -4.60 16.08
C ILE A 22 1.76 -3.26 16.22
N ARG A 23 3.08 -3.26 16.06
CA ARG A 23 3.91 -2.07 16.21
C ARG A 23 3.62 -1.03 15.12
N LEU A 24 3.30 0.20 15.53
CA LEU A 24 3.31 1.36 14.66
C LEU A 24 4.76 1.76 14.36
N ALA A 25 5.21 1.53 13.12
CA ALA A 25 6.58 1.80 12.70
C ALA A 25 6.78 3.22 12.19
N LEU A 26 5.77 3.79 11.54
CA LEU A 26 5.84 5.14 10.97
C LEU A 26 4.43 5.76 10.96
N ASP A 27 4.38 7.03 11.34
CA ASP A 27 3.22 7.90 11.23
C ASP A 27 3.64 9.14 10.45
N GLN A 28 3.12 9.30 9.25
CA GLN A 28 3.56 10.34 8.33
C GLN A 28 2.38 11.07 7.71
N PHE A 29 2.45 12.39 7.70
CA PHE A 29 1.55 13.25 6.93
C PHE A 29 2.18 13.56 5.57
N VAL A 30 1.43 13.36 4.49
CA VAL A 30 1.87 13.64 3.12
C VAL A 30 1.12 14.86 2.60
N GLU A 31 1.78 16.01 2.60
CA GLU A 31 1.17 17.29 2.21
C GLU A 31 0.67 17.30 0.76
N LYS A 32 1.40 16.68 -0.15
CA LYS A 32 1.09 16.64 -1.59
C LYS A 32 -0.35 16.21 -1.89
N TRP A 33 -0.92 15.33 -1.11
CA TRP A 33 -2.29 14.85 -1.26
C TRP A 33 -3.13 14.95 0.02
N GLY A 34 -2.60 15.64 1.03
CA GLY A 34 -3.31 16.00 2.25
C GLY A 34 -3.81 14.81 3.05
N GLY A 35 -3.05 13.72 3.05
CA GLY A 35 -3.41 12.50 3.74
C GLY A 35 -2.38 12.07 4.77
N ARG A 36 -2.81 11.27 5.72
CA ARG A 36 -1.97 10.66 6.74
C ARG A 36 -1.78 9.18 6.44
N MET A 37 -0.58 8.69 6.60
CA MET A 37 -0.22 7.28 6.44
C MET A 37 0.28 6.71 7.76
N LEU A 38 -0.27 5.59 8.16
CA LEU A 38 0.22 4.79 9.27
C LEU A 38 0.80 3.48 8.73
N PHE A 39 1.98 3.14 9.16
CA PHE A 39 2.66 1.91 8.80
C PHE A 39 2.81 1.03 10.03
N PHE A 40 2.13 -0.10 10.03
CA PHE A 40 2.19 -1.09 11.10
C PHE A 40 3.05 -2.27 10.65
N ARG A 41 4.04 -2.62 11.45
CA ARG A 41 4.98 -3.68 11.13
C ARG A 41 4.63 -4.97 11.86
N THR A 42 4.31 -6.00 11.10
CA THR A 42 4.31 -7.39 11.55
C THR A 42 5.67 -8.03 11.25
N ASN A 43 5.85 -9.31 11.46
CA ASN A 43 7.16 -9.97 11.26
C ASN A 43 7.74 -9.73 9.86
N HIS A 44 6.99 -10.06 8.81
CA HIS A 44 7.44 -9.97 7.42
C HIS A 44 6.51 -9.12 6.53
N THR A 45 5.49 -8.53 7.12
CA THR A 45 4.47 -7.78 6.39
C THR A 45 4.31 -6.39 7.00
N THR A 46 4.05 -5.42 6.16
CA THR A 46 3.66 -4.08 6.59
C THR A 46 2.21 -3.83 6.20
N ILE A 47 1.42 -3.35 7.15
CA ILE A 47 0.06 -2.87 6.90
C ILE A 47 0.13 -1.35 6.77
N GLU A 48 -0.29 -0.83 5.63
CA GLU A 48 -0.41 0.61 5.40
C GLU A 48 -1.87 1.03 5.56
N ALA A 49 -2.16 1.88 6.52
CA ALA A 49 -3.46 2.53 6.66
C ALA A 49 -3.37 3.96 6.13
N ILE A 50 -4.19 4.28 5.13
CA ILE A 50 -4.14 5.55 4.43
C ILE A 50 -5.44 6.30 4.65
N GLY A 51 -5.35 7.51 5.20
CA GLY A 51 -6.48 8.43 5.32
C GLY A 51 -6.38 9.54 4.27
N ILE A 52 -7.20 9.48 3.23
CA ILE A 52 -7.19 10.45 2.14
C ILE A 52 -8.28 11.51 2.34
N LYS A 53 -7.93 12.77 2.09
CA LYS A 53 -8.81 13.91 2.32
C LYS A 53 -10.07 13.96 1.43
N LYS A 54 -10.05 13.30 0.28
CA LYS A 54 -11.12 13.37 -0.72
C LYS A 54 -12.15 12.27 -0.62
N ASP A 55 -11.85 11.22 0.10
CA ASP A 55 -12.75 10.08 0.21
C ASP A 55 -13.66 10.27 1.44
N GLY A 56 -14.89 10.67 1.18
CA GLY A 56 -15.92 10.83 2.22
C GLY A 56 -16.51 9.51 2.70
N SER A 57 -16.01 8.37 2.21
CA SER A 57 -16.49 7.05 2.63
C SER A 57 -16.20 6.80 4.11
N PRO A 58 -17.22 6.46 4.90
CA PRO A 58 -17.02 6.08 6.29
C PRO A 58 -16.48 4.67 6.46
N GLU A 59 -16.44 3.87 5.38
CA GLU A 59 -16.05 2.47 5.42
C GLU A 59 -14.58 2.27 5.04
N ASP A 60 -13.96 1.31 5.71
CA ASP A 60 -12.63 0.86 5.37
C ASP A 60 -12.69 -0.06 4.15
N SER A 61 -11.77 0.12 3.23
CA SER A 61 -11.66 -0.73 2.06
C SER A 61 -10.22 -1.19 1.84
N LEU A 62 -10.06 -2.38 1.31
CA LEU A 62 -8.76 -2.85 0.87
C LEU A 62 -8.40 -2.16 -0.45
N TRP A 63 -7.35 -1.36 -0.43
CA TRP A 63 -6.91 -0.63 -1.61
C TRP A 63 -6.06 -1.47 -2.56
N GLY A 64 -5.21 -2.35 -2.02
CA GLY A 64 -4.37 -3.20 -2.85
C GLY A 64 -3.37 -4.02 -2.03
N LEU A 65 -2.65 -4.87 -2.72
CA LEU A 65 -1.56 -5.68 -2.18
C LEU A 65 -0.24 -5.28 -2.84
N ALA A 66 0.85 -5.39 -2.11
CA ALA A 66 2.19 -5.19 -2.64
C ALA A 66 3.05 -6.42 -2.36
N TRP A 67 3.70 -6.93 -3.39
CA TRP A 67 4.57 -8.09 -3.33
C TRP A 67 6.00 -7.74 -3.70
N THR A 68 6.95 -8.16 -2.90
CA THR A 68 8.36 -8.00 -3.21
C THR A 68 8.83 -9.08 -4.17
N THR A 69 9.56 -8.70 -5.20
CA THR A 69 10.24 -9.62 -6.12
C THR A 69 11.74 -9.34 -6.14
N LYS A 70 12.54 -10.38 -6.37
CA LYS A 70 14.00 -10.25 -6.47
C LYS A 70 14.47 -9.71 -7.82
N ASN A 71 13.65 -9.87 -8.86
CA ASN A 71 13.97 -9.40 -10.21
C ASN A 71 12.66 -9.05 -10.93
N ILE A 72 12.32 -7.78 -10.89
CA ILE A 72 11.07 -7.30 -11.46
C ILE A 72 11.03 -7.43 -12.98
N LYS A 73 12.17 -7.25 -13.67
CA LYS A 73 12.24 -7.37 -15.13
C LYS A 73 11.92 -8.79 -15.59
N LYS A 74 12.48 -9.79 -14.93
CA LYS A 74 12.22 -11.21 -15.22
C LYS A 74 10.77 -11.58 -14.89
N THR A 75 10.25 -11.12 -13.77
CA THR A 75 8.87 -11.36 -13.36
C THR A 75 7.90 -10.67 -14.32
N HIS A 76 8.15 -9.44 -14.70
CA HIS A 76 7.35 -8.66 -15.64
C HIS A 76 7.25 -9.37 -17.01
N LYS A 77 8.39 -9.78 -17.56
CA LYS A 77 8.43 -10.54 -18.83
C LYS A 77 7.61 -11.82 -18.76
N ARG A 78 7.78 -12.60 -17.69
CA ARG A 78 7.04 -13.84 -17.48
C ARG A 78 5.52 -13.60 -17.44
N LEU A 79 5.08 -12.54 -16.76
CA LEU A 79 3.67 -12.20 -16.66
C LEU A 79 3.10 -11.71 -18.00
N LEU A 80 3.84 -10.90 -18.75
CA LEU A 80 3.45 -10.48 -20.09
C LEU A 80 3.31 -11.69 -21.03
N ASP A 81 4.28 -12.60 -21.04
CA ASP A 81 4.26 -13.81 -21.85
C ASP A 81 3.06 -14.72 -21.49
N ALA A 82 2.60 -14.68 -20.25
CA ALA A 82 1.40 -15.38 -19.79
C ALA A 82 0.07 -14.66 -20.07
N GLY A 83 0.11 -13.52 -20.77
CA GLY A 83 -1.10 -12.76 -21.10
C GLY A 83 -1.67 -11.92 -19.94
N ILE A 84 -0.91 -11.69 -18.89
CA ILE A 84 -1.31 -10.87 -17.76
C ILE A 84 -1.17 -9.39 -18.10
N ASN A 85 -2.21 -8.60 -17.81
CA ASN A 85 -2.15 -7.16 -17.96
C ASN A 85 -1.35 -6.54 -16.81
N ILE A 86 -0.17 -6.02 -17.12
CA ILE A 86 0.74 -5.40 -16.18
C ILE A 86 1.28 -4.09 -16.77
N THR A 87 1.43 -3.07 -15.94
CA THR A 87 2.01 -1.77 -16.37
C THR A 87 3.50 -1.89 -16.65
N ASP A 88 4.06 -0.94 -17.37
CA ASP A 88 5.51 -0.83 -17.54
C ASP A 88 6.21 -0.66 -16.20
N ILE A 89 7.44 -1.15 -16.13
CA ILE A 89 8.30 -0.97 -14.97
C ILE A 89 8.71 0.51 -14.89
N LYS A 90 8.58 1.09 -13.70
CA LYS A 90 8.97 2.47 -13.40
C LYS A 90 9.61 2.59 -12.04
N ASP A 91 10.23 3.73 -11.77
CA ASP A 91 10.74 4.04 -10.45
C ASP A 91 9.61 4.15 -9.44
N GLY A 92 9.82 3.55 -8.27
CA GLY A 92 8.90 3.65 -7.14
C GLY A 92 9.03 4.98 -6.40
N ARG A 93 8.10 5.26 -5.50
CA ARG A 93 8.16 6.45 -4.64
C ARG A 93 9.35 6.43 -3.69
N LYS A 94 9.69 5.25 -3.20
CA LYS A 94 10.86 5.06 -2.34
C LYS A 94 12.10 5.03 -3.24
N PRO A 95 13.19 5.74 -2.87
CA PRO A 95 14.45 5.66 -3.60
C PRO A 95 14.93 4.21 -3.74
N ASN A 96 15.58 3.91 -4.85
CA ASN A 96 16.12 2.57 -5.16
C ASN A 96 15.05 1.47 -5.17
N THR A 97 13.87 1.77 -5.70
CA THR A 97 12.82 0.78 -5.94
C THR A 97 12.33 0.85 -7.38
N LEU A 98 12.01 -0.32 -7.93
CA LEU A 98 11.29 -0.45 -9.20
C LEU A 98 9.93 -1.06 -8.93
N VAL A 99 8.90 -0.57 -9.63
CA VAL A 99 7.52 -1.01 -9.42
C VAL A 99 6.81 -1.27 -10.74
N ALA A 100 5.86 -2.20 -10.72
CA ALA A 100 4.89 -2.44 -11.79
C ALA A 100 3.57 -2.91 -11.18
N THR A 101 2.45 -2.52 -11.77
CA THR A 101 1.11 -2.86 -11.27
C THR A 101 0.46 -3.90 -12.15
N ILE A 102 0.03 -5.01 -11.55
CA ILE A 102 -0.76 -6.05 -12.19
C ILE A 102 -2.22 -5.62 -12.18
N LYS A 103 -2.87 -5.61 -13.36
CA LYS A 103 -4.24 -5.12 -13.54
C LYS A 103 -5.26 -6.20 -13.87
N SER A 104 -4.83 -7.44 -14.05
CA SER A 104 -5.73 -8.56 -14.36
C SER A 104 -5.40 -9.79 -13.51
N HIS A 105 -6.33 -10.74 -13.45
CA HIS A 105 -6.16 -12.02 -12.74
C HIS A 105 -5.91 -11.89 -11.22
N CYS A 106 -6.24 -10.77 -10.63
CA CYS A 106 -6.04 -10.49 -9.20
C CYS A 106 -7.37 -10.29 -8.45
N SER A 107 -8.46 -10.88 -8.91
CA SER A 107 -9.79 -10.78 -8.27
C SER A 107 -10.22 -9.33 -7.99
N ASN A 108 -9.93 -8.42 -8.90
CA ASN A 108 -10.17 -6.97 -8.80
C ASN A 108 -9.43 -6.27 -7.64
N VAL A 109 -8.43 -6.92 -7.05
CA VAL A 109 -7.54 -6.28 -6.05
C VAL A 109 -6.31 -5.75 -6.77
N PRO A 110 -6.05 -4.45 -6.80
CA PRO A 110 -4.83 -3.89 -7.36
C PRO A 110 -3.60 -4.52 -6.71
N THR A 111 -2.67 -4.98 -7.52
CA THR A 111 -1.50 -5.71 -7.04
C THR A 111 -0.23 -5.08 -7.57
N LEU A 112 0.60 -4.59 -6.67
CA LEU A 112 1.87 -3.95 -6.97
C LEU A 112 3.03 -4.94 -6.80
N LEU A 113 3.93 -4.99 -7.77
CA LEU A 113 5.23 -5.63 -7.63
C LEU A 113 6.27 -4.59 -7.29
N ILE A 114 7.15 -4.91 -6.34
CA ILE A 114 8.24 -4.03 -5.90
C ILE A 114 9.55 -4.81 -5.90
N GLU A 115 10.58 -4.25 -6.52
CA GLU A 115 11.98 -4.67 -6.33
C GLU A 115 12.73 -3.58 -5.58
N HIS A 116 13.44 -3.97 -4.53
CA HIS A 116 14.39 -3.11 -3.82
C HIS A 116 15.79 -3.31 -4.39
N LEU A 117 16.33 -2.26 -4.97
CA LEU A 117 17.67 -2.25 -5.58
C LEU A 117 18.78 -2.15 -4.54
#